data_dd223159380237f320851a1d3782d664
#
_entry.id   dd223159380237f320851a1d3782d664
#
_cell.length_a   1.000
_cell.length_b   1.000
_cell.length_c   1.000
_cell.angle_alpha   90.00
_cell.angle_beta   90.00
_cell.angle_gamma   90.00
#
_symmetry.space_group_name_H-M   'P 1'
#
loop_
_entity.id
_entity.type
_entity.pdbx_description
1 polymer ?
#
loop_
_entity_poly.entity_id
_entity_poly.type
_entity_poly.pdbx_seq_one_letter_code
_entity_poly.pdbx_strand_id
1 'polypeptide(L)'
;TYKILVPNMLPVQLGLICRLMKNYGYDMELLHTEGPNIAEQGLRNVHNDTCYPALLVIGQLMDAIESGRYDIHKIALILPQTGGGCRASNYIHLLRKALEKNGYGFIPVISLNFSGLESNPGFKLTKTMLVQVAYALLIGDLIMMVANQCRPYEIVPGSTDKAIDICMDAVTGRFTGCLLYTSDAAD
;
A
#
# COMPACT_ATOMS: atom_id res chain seq x y z
N THR A 1 3.81 6.80 17.79
CA THR A 1 3.16 5.96 16.75
C THR A 1 4.09 5.92 15.55
N TYR A 2 4.30 4.74 14.99
CA TYR A 2 5.08 4.59 13.75
C TYR A 2 4.21 4.98 12.56
N LYS A 3 4.79 5.67 11.58
CA LYS A 3 4.18 5.90 10.27
C LYS A 3 4.52 4.73 9.36
N ILE A 4 3.52 4.09 8.76
CA ILE A 4 3.69 2.93 7.89
C ILE A 4 3.69 3.39 6.44
N LEU A 5 4.81 3.23 5.75
CA LEU A 5 4.96 3.59 4.34
C LEU A 5 4.52 2.43 3.45
N VAL A 6 3.63 2.73 2.52
CA VAL A 6 3.03 1.77 1.58
C VAL A 6 3.48 2.11 0.17
N PRO A 7 4.15 1.21 -0.57
CA PRO A 7 4.54 1.49 -1.94
C PRO A 7 3.32 1.52 -2.86
N ASN A 8 3.34 2.39 -3.86
CA ASN A 8 2.23 2.57 -4.78
C ASN A 8 2.22 1.50 -5.88
N MET A 9 1.58 0.39 -5.60
CA MET A 9 1.35 -0.68 -6.59
C MET A 9 -0.06 -0.61 -7.21
N LEU A 10 -1.04 -0.14 -6.43
CA LEU A 10 -2.46 -0.05 -6.79
C LEU A 10 -3.03 1.24 -6.16
N PRO A 11 -2.96 2.39 -6.84
CA PRO A 11 -3.22 3.69 -6.23
C PRO A 11 -4.60 3.82 -5.60
N VAL A 12 -5.65 3.37 -6.26
CA VAL A 12 -7.03 3.49 -5.77
C VAL A 12 -7.27 2.53 -4.61
N GLN A 13 -6.94 1.25 -4.79
CA GLN A 13 -7.18 0.19 -3.80
C GLN A 13 -6.37 0.42 -2.53
N LEU A 14 -5.05 0.64 -2.67
CA LEU A 14 -4.17 0.91 -1.54
C LEU A 14 -4.49 2.26 -0.87
N GLY A 15 -4.91 3.25 -1.65
CA GLY A 15 -5.39 4.54 -1.13
C GLY A 15 -6.60 4.35 -0.21
N LEU A 16 -7.59 3.56 -0.62
CA LEU A 16 -8.76 3.22 0.21
C LEU A 16 -8.36 2.45 1.47
N ILE A 17 -7.45 1.47 1.33
CA ILE A 17 -6.95 0.68 2.47
C ILE A 17 -6.21 1.58 3.46
N CYS A 18 -5.34 2.48 3.00
CA CYS A 18 -4.64 3.42 3.89
C CYS A 18 -5.62 4.30 4.67
N ARG A 19 -6.68 4.81 4.00
CA ARG A 19 -7.74 5.60 4.65
C ARG A 19 -8.53 4.76 5.67
N LEU A 20 -8.87 3.53 5.32
CA LEU A 20 -9.57 2.59 6.20
C LEU A 20 -8.75 2.28 7.45
N MET A 21 -7.45 2.02 7.29
CA MET A 21 -6.57 1.62 8.39
C MET A 21 -6.36 2.74 9.42
N LYS A 22 -6.53 4.01 9.03
CA LYS A 22 -6.53 5.13 9.98
C LYS A 22 -7.64 5.00 11.03
N ASN A 23 -8.81 4.46 10.67
CA ASN A 23 -9.91 4.22 11.60
C ASN A 23 -9.56 3.18 12.67
N TYR A 24 -8.58 2.33 12.40
CA TYR A 24 -8.05 1.34 13.33
C TYR A 24 -6.79 1.80 14.09
N GLY A 25 -6.43 3.09 13.94
CA GLY A 25 -5.29 3.69 14.66
C GLY A 25 -3.94 3.45 13.99
N TYR A 26 -3.90 2.95 12.75
CA TYR A 26 -2.67 2.80 11.97
C TYR A 26 -2.47 4.02 11.07
N ASP A 27 -1.35 4.73 11.25
CA ASP A 27 -0.95 5.84 10.39
C ASP A 27 -0.23 5.30 9.15
N MET A 28 -1.02 4.97 8.11
CA MET A 28 -0.53 4.47 6.84
C MET A 28 -0.51 5.59 5.80
N GLU A 29 0.58 5.67 5.05
CA GLU A 29 0.78 6.64 3.99
C GLU A 29 1.17 5.92 2.69
N LEU A 30 0.35 6.11 1.63
CA LEU A 30 0.67 5.65 0.29
C LEU A 30 1.71 6.59 -0.32
N LEU A 31 2.80 6.03 -0.83
CA LEU A 31 3.84 6.80 -1.49
C LEU A 31 3.38 7.21 -2.89
N HIS A 32 3.55 8.48 -3.24
CA HIS A 32 3.17 9.04 -4.54
C HIS A 32 4.38 9.45 -5.39
N THR A 33 5.61 9.09 -4.95
CA THR A 33 6.81 9.40 -5.72
C THR A 33 6.86 8.61 -7.01
N GLU A 34 7.07 9.31 -8.11
CA GLU A 34 7.19 8.78 -9.46
C GLU A 34 8.43 9.35 -10.14
N GLY A 35 8.88 8.70 -11.18
CA GLY A 35 9.97 9.21 -12.01
C GLY A 35 11.21 8.31 -12.07
N PRO A 36 12.24 8.75 -12.81
CA PRO A 36 13.45 7.96 -13.06
C PRO A 36 14.25 7.64 -11.79
N ASN A 37 14.21 8.52 -10.79
CA ASN A 37 14.91 8.33 -9.52
C ASN A 37 14.54 7.03 -8.82
N ILE A 38 13.26 6.61 -8.91
CA ILE A 38 12.78 5.37 -8.31
C ILE A 38 13.44 4.16 -8.97
N ALA A 39 13.52 4.16 -10.31
CA ALA A 39 14.19 3.09 -11.03
C ALA A 39 15.69 3.03 -10.72
N GLU A 40 16.35 4.20 -10.61
CA GLU A 40 17.75 4.28 -10.22
C GLU A 40 17.98 3.76 -8.80
N GLN A 41 17.16 4.14 -7.84
CA GLN A 41 17.21 3.62 -6.47
C GLN A 41 16.99 2.11 -6.45
N GLY A 42 16.05 1.60 -7.24
CA GLY A 42 15.84 0.18 -7.40
C GLY A 42 17.08 -0.55 -7.91
N LEU A 43 17.68 -0.06 -9.00
CA LEU A 43 18.89 -0.64 -9.60
C LEU A 43 20.12 -0.59 -8.68
N ARG A 44 20.26 0.43 -7.84
CA ARG A 44 21.34 0.51 -6.84
C ARG A 44 21.21 -0.53 -5.74
N ASN A 45 19.97 -0.88 -5.38
CA ASN A 45 19.66 -1.66 -4.19
C ASN A 45 19.29 -3.11 -4.46
N VAL A 46 18.85 -3.43 -5.67
CA VAL A 46 18.42 -4.77 -6.08
C VAL A 46 19.17 -5.19 -7.33
N HIS A 47 19.37 -6.51 -7.50
CA HIS A 47 20.03 -7.03 -8.68
C HIS A 47 19.19 -6.76 -9.94
N ASN A 48 19.85 -6.41 -11.05
CA ASN A 48 19.21 -6.06 -12.32
C ASN A 48 18.42 -7.21 -12.97
N ASP A 49 18.68 -8.45 -12.60
CA ASP A 49 17.91 -9.64 -13.05
C ASP A 49 16.57 -9.79 -12.30
N THR A 50 16.29 -8.89 -11.35
CA THR A 50 15.01 -8.87 -10.65
C THR A 50 13.94 -8.29 -11.57
N CYS A 51 12.69 -8.76 -11.42
CA CYS A 51 11.58 -8.22 -12.22
C CYS A 51 11.40 -6.72 -11.98
N TYR A 52 11.05 -5.98 -13.05
CA TYR A 52 10.93 -4.53 -13.01
C TYR A 52 10.00 -3.99 -11.91
N PRO A 53 8.83 -4.60 -11.63
CA PRO A 53 8.00 -4.17 -10.49
C PRO A 53 8.71 -4.23 -9.14
N ALA A 54 9.59 -5.22 -8.91
CA ALA A 54 10.38 -5.29 -7.68
C ALA A 54 11.36 -4.12 -7.56
N LEU A 55 12.01 -3.76 -8.67
CA LEU A 55 12.90 -2.60 -8.72
C LEU A 55 12.16 -1.32 -8.34
N LEU A 56 10.97 -1.10 -8.91
CA LEU A 56 10.16 0.09 -8.64
C LEU A 56 9.68 0.15 -7.18
N VAL A 57 9.14 -0.97 -6.67
CA VAL A 57 8.61 -1.04 -5.31
C VAL A 57 9.71 -0.78 -4.27
N ILE A 58 10.85 -1.47 -4.41
CA ILE A 58 11.98 -1.29 -3.49
C ILE A 58 12.61 0.08 -3.68
N GLY A 59 12.75 0.54 -4.92
CA GLY A 59 13.26 1.87 -5.23
C GLY A 59 12.41 2.98 -4.61
N GLN A 60 11.10 2.88 -4.67
CA GLN A 60 10.19 3.87 -4.07
C GLN A 60 10.32 3.93 -2.54
N LEU A 61 10.46 2.79 -1.88
CA LEU A 61 10.67 2.73 -0.43
C LEU A 61 12.04 3.28 -0.04
N MET A 62 13.09 2.97 -0.79
CA MET A 62 14.43 3.50 -0.55
C MET A 62 14.49 5.01 -0.81
N ASP A 63 13.89 5.51 -1.90
CA ASP A 63 13.76 6.94 -2.18
C ASP A 63 13.04 7.67 -1.04
N ALA A 64 11.95 7.10 -0.52
CA ALA A 64 11.23 7.68 0.61
C ALA A 64 12.11 7.80 1.86
N ILE A 65 12.90 6.77 2.19
CA ILE A 65 13.83 6.77 3.34
C ILE A 65 14.91 7.82 3.17
N GLU A 66 15.51 7.90 1.99
CA GLU A 66 16.63 8.81 1.69
C GLU A 66 16.18 10.26 1.44
N SER A 67 14.88 10.49 1.19
CA SER A 67 14.34 11.83 0.90
C SER A 67 14.44 12.83 2.05
N GLY A 68 14.68 12.36 3.28
CA GLY A 68 14.68 13.18 4.49
C GLY A 68 13.28 13.67 4.93
N ARG A 69 12.22 13.27 4.23
CA ARG A 69 10.83 13.65 4.57
C ARG A 69 10.29 12.95 5.81
N TYR A 70 10.87 11.83 6.17
CA TYR A 70 10.42 10.96 7.25
C TYR A 70 11.49 10.82 8.32
N ASP A 71 11.06 10.76 9.59
CA ASP A 71 11.93 10.36 10.68
C ASP A 71 12.14 8.84 10.61
N ILE A 72 13.33 8.43 10.14
CA ILE A 72 13.69 7.02 9.91
C ILE A 72 13.58 6.13 11.15
N HIS A 73 13.57 6.73 12.36
CA HIS A 73 13.38 6.01 13.62
C HIS A 73 11.91 5.83 14.00
N LYS A 74 10.98 6.46 13.24
CA LYS A 74 9.53 6.42 13.49
C LYS A 74 8.73 5.94 12.28
N ILE A 75 9.38 5.27 11.33
CA ILE A 75 8.71 4.65 10.18
C ILE A 75 8.76 3.14 10.26
N ALA A 76 7.80 2.51 9.60
CA ALA A 76 7.77 1.09 9.26
C ALA A 76 7.41 0.95 7.79
N LEU A 77 7.89 -0.09 7.15
CA LEU A 77 7.57 -0.39 5.76
C LEU A 77 6.60 -1.55 5.70
N ILE A 78 5.70 -1.56 4.73
CA ILE A 78 4.77 -2.67 4.55
C ILE A 78 4.82 -3.19 3.11
N LEU A 79 4.87 -4.52 2.97
CA LEU A 79 4.79 -5.19 1.67
C LEU A 79 3.91 -6.43 1.75
N PRO A 80 3.06 -6.68 0.74
CA PRO A 80 2.37 -7.96 0.61
C PRO A 80 3.35 -9.05 0.19
N GLN A 81 3.13 -10.26 0.72
CA GLN A 81 3.86 -11.46 0.33
C GLN A 81 2.85 -12.49 -0.20
N THR A 82 2.96 -12.81 -1.47
CA THR A 82 1.93 -13.62 -2.14
C THR A 82 2.03 -15.13 -1.89
N GLY A 83 3.20 -15.63 -1.45
CA GLY A 83 3.42 -17.04 -1.15
C GLY A 83 3.34 -18.01 -2.33
N GLY A 84 3.23 -17.52 -3.57
CA GLY A 84 3.12 -18.32 -4.79
C GLY A 84 4.43 -18.46 -5.56
N GLY A 85 4.36 -19.02 -6.77
CA GLY A 85 5.50 -19.13 -7.69
C GLY A 85 5.99 -17.80 -8.28
N CYS A 86 5.34 -16.69 -7.99
CA CYS A 86 5.76 -15.36 -8.38
C CYS A 86 6.93 -14.88 -7.54
N ARG A 87 7.88 -14.17 -8.15
CA ARG A 87 9.01 -13.54 -7.44
C ARG A 87 8.57 -12.48 -6.41
N ALA A 88 7.34 -12.00 -6.47
CA ALA A 88 6.75 -11.10 -5.47
C ALA A 88 6.76 -11.69 -4.05
N SER A 89 6.75 -13.01 -3.90
CA SER A 89 6.93 -13.68 -2.62
C SER A 89 8.29 -13.39 -1.97
N ASN A 90 9.27 -12.93 -2.75
CA ASN A 90 10.63 -12.64 -2.29
C ASN A 90 10.92 -11.13 -2.11
N TYR A 91 9.98 -10.24 -2.40
CA TYR A 91 10.21 -8.78 -2.30
C TYR A 91 10.63 -8.35 -0.89
N ILE A 92 10.08 -8.97 0.14
CA ILE A 92 10.42 -8.67 1.53
C ILE A 92 11.88 -8.96 1.83
N HIS A 93 12.39 -10.10 1.38
CA HIS A 93 13.80 -10.46 1.57
C HIS A 93 14.72 -9.52 0.79
N LEU A 94 14.34 -9.15 -0.43
CA LEU A 94 15.08 -8.18 -1.24
C LEU A 94 15.10 -6.80 -0.57
N LEU A 95 13.96 -6.35 -0.03
CA LEU A 95 13.88 -5.09 0.70
C LEU A 95 14.74 -5.12 1.96
N ARG A 96 14.64 -6.16 2.79
CA ARG A 96 15.49 -6.31 3.99
C ARG A 96 16.98 -6.26 3.66
N LYS A 97 17.40 -6.98 2.61
CA LYS A 97 18.78 -6.94 2.12
C LYS A 97 19.20 -5.54 1.65
N ALA A 98 18.31 -4.81 0.97
CA ALA A 98 18.56 -3.44 0.56
C ALA A 98 18.72 -2.50 1.76
N LEU A 99 17.86 -2.64 2.78
CA LEU A 99 17.95 -1.88 4.03
C LEU A 99 19.25 -2.16 4.78
N GLU A 100 19.63 -3.41 4.94
CA GLU A 100 20.88 -3.80 5.59
C GLU A 100 22.11 -3.24 4.86
N LYS A 101 22.14 -3.34 3.52
CA LYS A 101 23.21 -2.81 2.68
C LYS A 101 23.43 -1.31 2.88
N ASN A 102 22.38 -0.55 3.13
CA ASN A 102 22.42 0.91 3.28
C ASN A 102 22.42 1.36 4.76
N GLY A 103 22.56 0.46 5.72
CA GLY A 103 22.59 0.79 7.15
C GLY A 103 21.22 1.08 7.78
N TYR A 104 20.12 0.76 7.10
CA TYR A 104 18.75 0.95 7.56
C TYR A 104 18.10 -0.34 8.10
N GLY A 105 18.88 -1.37 8.40
CA GLY A 105 18.37 -2.67 8.88
C GLY A 105 17.54 -2.61 10.17
N PHE A 106 17.56 -1.48 10.90
CA PHE A 106 16.73 -1.25 12.08
C PHE A 106 15.28 -0.85 11.75
N ILE A 107 14.97 -0.48 10.50
CA ILE A 107 13.60 -0.10 10.09
C ILE A 107 12.74 -1.37 9.99
N PRO A 108 11.63 -1.47 10.75
CA PRO A 108 10.77 -2.64 10.71
C PRO A 108 10.05 -2.78 9.36
N VAL A 109 10.04 -4.02 8.85
CA VAL A 109 9.33 -4.39 7.62
C VAL A 109 8.17 -5.31 7.98
N ILE A 110 6.95 -4.84 7.77
CA ILE A 110 5.71 -5.58 8.00
C ILE A 110 5.42 -6.42 6.76
N SER A 111 5.39 -7.73 6.94
CA SER A 111 4.98 -8.69 5.92
C SER A 111 3.49 -8.95 6.01
N LEU A 112 2.73 -8.56 4.97
CA LEU A 112 1.35 -9.00 4.82
C LEU A 112 1.34 -10.40 4.22
N ASN A 113 1.44 -11.40 5.06
CA ASN A 113 1.45 -12.80 4.68
C ASN A 113 0.19 -13.51 5.17
N PHE A 114 -0.61 -14.00 4.23
CA PHE A 114 -1.82 -14.77 4.53
C PHE A 114 -1.54 -16.23 4.89
N SER A 115 -0.33 -16.73 4.66
CA SER A 115 0.06 -18.11 4.96
C SER A 115 0.62 -18.31 6.38
N GLY A 116 0.66 -17.28 7.21
CA GLY A 116 1.11 -17.38 8.61
C GLY A 116 2.61 -17.60 8.80
N LEU A 117 3.43 -17.35 7.77
CA LEU A 117 4.88 -17.58 7.81
C LEU A 117 5.65 -16.57 8.69
N GLU A 118 5.10 -15.40 8.93
CA GLU A 118 5.70 -14.37 9.79
C GLU A 118 4.68 -13.76 10.74
N SER A 119 5.03 -13.66 12.02
CA SER A 119 4.25 -12.90 12.99
C SER A 119 4.77 -11.46 13.01
N ASN A 120 3.87 -10.48 12.86
CA ASN A 120 4.20 -9.06 12.96
C ASN A 120 3.75 -8.53 14.33
N PRO A 121 4.62 -8.52 15.36
CA PRO A 121 4.25 -7.98 16.66
C PRO A 121 3.96 -6.47 16.51
N GLY A 122 2.74 -6.05 16.84
CA GLY A 122 2.31 -4.65 16.73
C GLY A 122 1.39 -4.35 15.55
N PHE A 123 1.29 -5.22 14.54
CA PHE A 123 0.32 -5.11 13.47
C PHE A 123 -0.66 -6.29 13.53
N LYS A 124 -1.85 -6.08 14.06
CA LYS A 124 -2.86 -7.12 14.25
C LYS A 124 -4.01 -6.94 13.26
N LEU A 125 -4.19 -7.93 12.41
CA LEU A 125 -5.34 -8.00 11.52
C LEU A 125 -6.50 -8.71 12.24
N THR A 126 -7.61 -8.01 12.45
CA THR A 126 -8.85 -8.60 12.95
C THR A 126 -9.69 -9.12 11.78
N LYS A 127 -10.63 -10.05 12.05
CA LYS A 127 -11.55 -10.57 11.02
C LYS A 127 -12.36 -9.42 10.38
N THR A 128 -12.82 -8.46 11.17
CA THR A 128 -13.55 -7.29 10.69
C THR A 128 -12.69 -6.45 9.74
N MET A 129 -11.42 -6.19 10.09
CA MET A 129 -10.49 -5.47 9.21
C MET A 129 -10.29 -6.22 7.89
N LEU A 130 -10.13 -7.55 7.92
CA LEU A 130 -9.97 -8.35 6.69
C LEU A 130 -11.19 -8.25 5.77
N VAL A 131 -12.40 -8.31 6.32
CA VAL A 131 -13.62 -8.13 5.55
C VAL A 131 -13.68 -6.73 4.95
N GLN A 132 -13.39 -5.69 5.72
CA GLN A 132 -13.39 -4.31 5.22
C GLN A 132 -12.30 -4.07 4.16
N VAL A 133 -11.12 -4.66 4.33
CA VAL A 133 -10.05 -4.61 3.31
C VAL A 133 -10.51 -5.29 2.02
N ALA A 134 -11.20 -6.44 2.10
CA ALA A 134 -11.77 -7.10 0.92
C ALA A 134 -12.81 -6.21 0.22
N TYR A 135 -13.71 -5.55 0.96
CA TYR A 135 -14.63 -4.57 0.38
C TYR A 135 -13.91 -3.37 -0.24
N ALA A 136 -12.86 -2.84 0.42
CA ALA A 136 -12.07 -1.74 -0.12
C ALA A 136 -11.39 -2.12 -1.44
N LEU A 137 -10.90 -3.35 -1.57
CA LEU A 137 -10.34 -3.87 -2.83
C LEU A 137 -11.41 -3.94 -3.93
N LEU A 138 -12.57 -4.56 -3.66
CA LEU A 138 -13.65 -4.69 -4.64
C LEU A 138 -14.19 -3.34 -5.11
N ILE A 139 -14.40 -2.41 -4.18
CA ILE A 139 -14.86 -1.05 -4.51
C ILE A 139 -13.77 -0.28 -5.26
N GLY A 140 -12.50 -0.41 -4.86
CA GLY A 140 -11.37 0.17 -5.56
C GLY A 140 -11.25 -0.32 -6.99
N ASP A 141 -11.47 -1.62 -7.23
CA ASP A 141 -11.49 -2.20 -8.58
C ASP A 141 -12.64 -1.63 -9.42
N LEU A 142 -13.83 -1.49 -8.82
CA LEU A 142 -14.97 -0.87 -9.50
C LEU A 142 -14.69 0.59 -9.88
N ILE A 143 -14.17 1.39 -8.95
CA ILE A 143 -13.80 2.78 -9.21
C ILE A 143 -12.76 2.85 -10.34
N MET A 144 -11.71 2.03 -10.27
CA MET A 144 -10.65 1.98 -11.27
C MET A 144 -11.20 1.56 -12.65
N MET A 145 -12.07 0.56 -12.70
CA MET A 145 -12.69 0.09 -13.93
C MET A 145 -13.50 1.21 -14.60
N VAL A 146 -14.37 1.89 -13.86
CA VAL A 146 -15.18 3.00 -14.37
C VAL A 146 -14.28 4.17 -14.78
N ALA A 147 -13.31 4.54 -13.97
CA ALA A 147 -12.37 5.63 -14.27
C ALA A 147 -11.60 5.38 -15.57
N ASN A 148 -11.10 4.15 -15.78
CA ASN A 148 -10.37 3.78 -17.00
C ASN A 148 -11.27 3.83 -18.25
N GLN A 149 -12.57 3.59 -18.12
CA GLN A 149 -13.53 3.75 -19.21
C GLN A 149 -13.83 5.22 -19.51
N CYS A 150 -13.88 6.08 -18.49
CA CYS A 150 -14.20 7.50 -18.65
C CYS A 150 -12.99 8.33 -19.10
N ARG A 151 -11.78 7.98 -18.66
CA ARG A 151 -10.56 8.77 -18.89
C ARG A 151 -10.27 9.12 -20.36
N PRO A 152 -10.48 8.23 -21.36
CA PRO A 152 -10.27 8.57 -22.78
C PRO A 152 -11.26 9.61 -23.32
N TYR A 153 -12.35 9.85 -22.62
CA TYR A 153 -13.43 10.77 -23.03
C TYR A 153 -13.46 12.05 -22.18
N GLU A 154 -12.43 12.32 -21.41
CA GLU A 154 -12.33 13.56 -20.63
C GLU A 154 -12.37 14.80 -21.52
N ILE A 155 -13.28 15.71 -21.24
CA ILE A 155 -13.35 17.04 -21.86
C ILE A 155 -12.34 17.98 -21.16
N VAL A 156 -12.24 17.85 -19.83
CA VAL A 156 -11.30 18.62 -19.01
C VAL A 156 -10.26 17.65 -18.48
N PRO A 157 -8.98 17.78 -18.85
CA PRO A 157 -7.91 16.90 -18.36
C PRO A 157 -7.87 16.83 -16.83
N GLY A 158 -7.80 15.61 -16.28
CA GLY A 158 -7.77 15.37 -14.83
C GLY A 158 -9.14 15.38 -14.15
N SER A 159 -10.26 15.49 -14.91
CA SER A 159 -11.60 15.41 -14.31
C SER A 159 -11.91 14.03 -13.75
N THR A 160 -11.41 12.97 -14.37
CA THR A 160 -11.55 11.58 -13.86
C THR A 160 -10.78 11.40 -12.56
N ASP A 161 -9.58 11.95 -12.43
CA ASP A 161 -8.79 11.84 -11.20
C ASP A 161 -9.50 12.53 -10.02
N LYS A 162 -10.09 13.71 -10.25
CA LYS A 162 -10.93 14.38 -9.25
C LYS A 162 -12.16 13.56 -8.88
N ALA A 163 -12.79 12.92 -9.85
CA ALA A 163 -13.95 12.05 -9.60
C ALA A 163 -13.55 10.82 -8.76
N ILE A 164 -12.36 10.24 -9.02
CA ILE A 164 -11.80 9.15 -8.20
C ILE A 164 -11.67 9.60 -6.74
N ASP A 165 -11.08 10.77 -6.49
CA ASP A 165 -10.89 11.29 -5.14
C ASP A 165 -12.22 11.49 -4.42
N ILE A 166 -13.23 12.08 -5.09
CA ILE A 166 -14.58 12.25 -4.55
C ILE A 166 -15.21 10.89 -4.19
N CYS A 167 -15.08 9.89 -5.08
CA CYS A 167 -15.59 8.55 -4.83
C CYS A 167 -14.88 7.89 -3.63
N MET A 168 -13.56 8.02 -3.55
CA MET A 168 -12.77 7.49 -2.44
C MET A 168 -13.16 8.13 -1.11
N ASP A 169 -13.40 9.44 -1.08
CA ASP A 169 -13.85 10.15 0.13
C ASP A 169 -15.24 9.70 0.57
N ALA A 170 -16.18 9.58 -0.39
CA ALA A 170 -17.54 9.11 -0.11
C ALA A 170 -17.57 7.68 0.43
N VAL A 171 -16.74 6.79 -0.12
CA VAL A 171 -16.61 5.40 0.32
C VAL A 171 -16.00 5.33 1.71
N THR A 172 -14.95 6.08 1.96
CA THR A 172 -14.25 6.08 3.27
C THR A 172 -15.18 6.54 4.39
N GLY A 173 -16.03 7.56 4.14
CA GLY A 173 -17.02 8.02 5.10
C GLY A 173 -18.10 6.98 5.45
N ARG A 174 -18.39 6.06 4.53
CA ARG A 174 -19.39 5.00 4.75
C ARG A 174 -18.82 3.77 5.47
N PHE A 175 -17.52 3.51 5.38
CA PHE A 175 -16.91 2.38 6.11
C PHE A 175 -17.04 2.50 7.63
N THR A 176 -17.21 3.70 8.17
CA THR A 176 -17.45 3.92 9.61
C THR A 176 -18.91 3.68 10.02
N GLY A 177 -19.86 3.74 9.08
CA GLY A 177 -21.30 3.59 9.36
C GLY A 177 -21.90 2.21 8.99
N CYS A 178 -21.33 1.54 8.00
CA CYS A 178 -21.95 0.34 7.41
C CYS A 178 -21.82 -0.94 8.27
N LEU A 179 -20.90 -0.98 9.23
CA LEU A 179 -20.76 -2.14 10.14
C LEU A 179 -21.80 -2.17 11.26
N LEU A 180 -22.37 -1.02 11.62
CA LEU A 180 -23.48 -0.97 12.57
C LEU A 180 -24.78 -1.50 11.93
N TYR A 181 -24.94 -1.34 10.60
CA TYR A 181 -26.18 -1.73 9.91
C TYR A 181 -26.30 -3.24 9.63
N THR A 182 -25.17 -3.97 9.58
CA THR A 182 -25.16 -5.42 9.36
C THR A 182 -25.27 -6.21 10.66
N SER A 183 -24.97 -5.61 11.81
CA SER A 183 -25.17 -6.26 13.12
C SER A 183 -26.63 -6.18 13.58
N ASP A 184 -27.33 -5.09 13.21
CA ASP A 184 -28.74 -4.89 13.62
C ASP A 184 -29.76 -5.61 12.71
N ALA A 185 -29.31 -6.16 11.57
CA ALA A 185 -30.18 -6.94 10.66
C ALA A 185 -30.09 -8.45 10.89
N ALA A 186 -29.36 -8.91 11.89
CA ALA A 186 -29.14 -10.32 12.24
C ALA A 186 -29.77 -10.74 13.60
N ASP A 187 -30.55 -9.85 14.24
CA ASP A 187 -31.37 -10.16 15.43
C ASP A 187 -32.84 -10.32 15.05
#